data_66ddf47c4daef6a7d59817b93a32e8cc
#
_entry.id   66ddf47c4daef6a7d59817b93a32e8cc
#
_cell.length_a   1.000
_cell.length_b   1.000
_cell.length_c   1.000
_cell.angle_alpha   90.00
_cell.angle_beta   90.00
_cell.angle_gamma   90.00
#
_symmetry.space_group_name_H-M   'P 1'
#
loop_
_entity.id
_entity.type
_entity.pdbx_description
1 polymer ?
#
loop_
_entity_poly.entity_id
_entity_poly.type
_entity_poly.pdbx_seq_one_letter_code
_entity_poly.pdbx_strand_id
1 'polypeptide(L)'
;MRRRQLLLAAVVGGAGILWGLRAKNSDNGGVHSAYFQTLSNALDKAGLARPTLIIDKQKLLANASVLHQHLVGRYDYRVVTKSLPSVPLLEAVMSNTNTQRLMVFHQPFLNLIANELPNTDVLLGKPMPVAAAARFYQQHRTTQFDARHQLQWLVDSPVRLMQYAELGRQRGELMLINLELDVGLHRGGIKSEEQLAVALDIIEREPFLQFSGFMGYDPHVSKNPGLLGGAEAAFSAVQKTYQNFVTIAERQLQRSLSGLTLNAAGSPTYQRYTGAQVATELSAGSALVKPTDFDLDTLADHEPAAFIATPVLKSLPVAEVPGIEKLASLQSWFNPNSRQAFFIYGGHWKATPVSPPGLSLHPLYGRSTNQEMLNGSSSVKLQPDDWVFMRPTQSEHVFLQFGDIAVYDDGAIVDSWPVFTQS
;
A
#
# COMPACT_ATOMS: atom_id res chain seq x y z
N MET A 1 54.20 5.27 20.81
CA MET A 1 52.72 5.03 20.81
C MET A 1 52.14 4.57 19.47
N ARG A 2 52.71 4.83 18.28
CA ARG A 2 52.12 4.48 16.96
C ARG A 2 52.21 3.00 16.55
N ARG A 3 53.18 2.23 16.99
CA ARG A 3 53.30 0.80 16.58
C ARG A 3 52.31 -0.15 17.27
N ARG A 4 51.88 0.13 18.49
CA ARG A 4 50.87 -0.70 19.21
C ARG A 4 49.44 -0.49 18.65
N GLN A 5 49.12 0.72 18.15
CA GLN A 5 47.81 0.98 17.57
C GLN A 5 47.64 0.37 16.17
N LEU A 6 48.72 0.27 15.39
CA LEU A 6 48.72 -0.43 14.11
C LEU A 6 48.57 -1.95 14.24
N LEU A 7 49.15 -2.54 15.29
CA LEU A 7 48.99 -3.96 15.58
C LEU A 7 47.58 -4.32 16.08
N LEU A 8 46.94 -3.45 16.86
CA LEU A 8 45.57 -3.65 17.30
C LEU A 8 44.58 -3.50 16.15
N ALA A 9 44.77 -2.56 15.22
CA ALA A 9 43.96 -2.40 14.03
C ALA A 9 44.10 -3.61 13.07
N ALA A 10 45.30 -4.19 12.94
CA ALA A 10 45.53 -5.36 12.13
C ALA A 10 44.93 -6.65 12.76
N VAL A 11 44.90 -6.75 14.11
CA VAL A 11 44.28 -7.89 14.79
C VAL A 11 42.75 -7.81 14.77
N VAL A 12 42.19 -6.63 14.93
CA VAL A 12 40.71 -6.43 14.86
C VAL A 12 40.24 -6.58 13.41
N GLY A 13 41.00 -6.10 12.42
CA GLY A 13 40.74 -6.31 11.02
C GLY A 13 40.86 -7.79 10.62
N GLY A 14 41.91 -8.47 11.10
CA GLY A 14 42.11 -9.90 10.84
C GLY A 14 41.07 -10.80 11.53
N ALA A 15 40.64 -10.48 12.73
CA ALA A 15 39.57 -11.21 13.44
C ALA A 15 38.21 -11.02 12.79
N GLY A 16 37.91 -9.80 12.31
CA GLY A 16 36.68 -9.49 11.56
C GLY A 16 36.63 -10.24 10.23
N ILE A 17 37.77 -10.33 9.51
CA ILE A 17 37.90 -11.10 8.28
C ILE A 17 37.78 -12.60 8.57
N LEU A 18 38.40 -13.12 9.64
CA LEU A 18 38.31 -14.53 10.03
C LEU A 18 36.92 -14.92 10.55
N TRP A 19 36.17 -13.99 11.17
CA TRP A 19 34.78 -14.24 11.58
C TRP A 19 33.82 -14.23 10.39
N GLY A 20 34.03 -13.33 9.42
CA GLY A 20 33.32 -13.32 8.10
C GLY A 20 33.63 -14.58 7.27
N LEU A 21 34.80 -15.17 7.42
CA LEU A 21 35.23 -16.41 6.76
C LEU A 21 34.56 -17.68 7.34
N ARG A 22 33.99 -17.62 8.54
CA ARG A 22 33.38 -18.79 9.20
C ARG A 22 31.91 -18.99 8.89
N ALA A 23 31.17 -17.97 8.46
CA ALA A 23 29.80 -18.11 8.01
C ALA A 23 29.77 -18.27 6.48
N LYS A 24 30.03 -19.49 6.01
CA LYS A 24 29.74 -19.83 4.63
C LYS A 24 28.23 -19.70 4.45
N ASN A 25 27.76 -18.66 3.73
CA ASN A 25 26.35 -18.51 3.44
C ASN A 25 25.84 -19.81 2.76
N SER A 26 24.71 -20.31 3.20
CA SER A 26 24.05 -21.43 2.53
C SER A 26 23.62 -21.03 1.11
N ASP A 27 23.61 -21.99 0.21
CA ASP A 27 22.98 -21.78 -1.10
C ASP A 27 21.47 -21.74 -0.92
N ASN A 28 20.88 -20.60 -1.19
CA ASN A 28 19.43 -20.36 -1.07
C ASN A 28 18.72 -20.45 -2.43
N GLY A 29 19.46 -20.74 -3.51
CA GLY A 29 18.95 -20.82 -4.86
C GLY A 29 18.14 -22.08 -5.12
N GLY A 30 17.25 -22.00 -6.11
CA GLY A 30 16.41 -23.10 -6.54
C GLY A 30 15.70 -22.81 -7.85
N VAL A 31 14.76 -23.65 -8.20
CA VAL A 31 13.86 -23.49 -9.34
C VAL A 31 12.52 -22.89 -8.90
N HIS A 32 11.70 -22.46 -9.82
CA HIS A 32 10.34 -22.05 -9.53
C HIS A 32 9.55 -23.14 -8.78
N SER A 33 8.74 -22.72 -7.81
CA SER A 33 7.70 -23.60 -7.28
C SER A 33 6.67 -23.95 -8.35
N ALA A 34 5.87 -24.99 -8.12
CA ALA A 34 4.82 -25.40 -9.05
C ALA A 34 3.87 -24.23 -9.41
N TYR A 35 3.53 -23.39 -8.43
CA TYR A 35 2.72 -22.20 -8.64
C TYR A 35 3.34 -21.23 -9.64
N PHE A 36 4.60 -20.83 -9.43
CA PHE A 36 5.28 -19.89 -10.31
C PHE A 36 5.63 -20.52 -11.68
N GLN A 37 5.82 -21.83 -11.74
CA GLN A 37 5.98 -22.51 -13.03
C GLN A 37 4.69 -22.48 -13.84
N THR A 38 3.52 -22.70 -13.21
CA THR A 38 2.23 -22.59 -13.87
C THR A 38 1.96 -21.15 -14.32
N LEU A 39 2.31 -20.18 -13.49
CA LEU A 39 2.18 -18.76 -13.83
C LEU A 39 3.10 -18.36 -15.01
N SER A 40 4.36 -18.85 -15.07
CA SER A 40 5.24 -18.67 -16.22
C SER A 40 4.61 -19.19 -17.51
N ASN A 41 4.10 -20.42 -17.47
CA ASN A 41 3.46 -21.04 -18.62
C ASN A 41 2.19 -20.26 -19.08
N ALA A 42 1.46 -19.67 -18.13
CA ALA A 42 0.28 -18.84 -18.45
C ALA A 42 0.68 -17.54 -19.15
N LEU A 43 1.78 -16.90 -18.71
CA LEU A 43 2.31 -15.69 -19.33
C LEU A 43 2.80 -15.96 -20.76
N ASP A 44 3.52 -17.07 -20.96
CA ASP A 44 4.02 -17.49 -22.28
C ASP A 44 2.85 -17.75 -23.25
N LYS A 45 1.83 -18.50 -22.80
CA LYS A 45 0.62 -18.76 -23.60
C LYS A 45 -0.15 -17.48 -23.94
N ALA A 46 -0.13 -16.48 -23.06
CA ALA A 46 -0.74 -15.18 -23.32
C ALA A 46 0.12 -14.27 -24.22
N GLY A 47 1.34 -14.71 -24.63
CA GLY A 47 2.25 -13.95 -25.49
C GLY A 47 2.84 -12.71 -24.80
N LEU A 48 2.89 -12.70 -23.47
CA LEU A 48 3.49 -11.59 -22.72
C LEU A 48 5.02 -11.71 -22.79
N ALA A 49 5.71 -10.59 -23.03
CA ALA A 49 7.16 -10.54 -23.18
C ALA A 49 7.78 -9.25 -22.60
N ARG A 50 7.10 -8.63 -21.66
CA ARG A 50 7.51 -7.36 -21.02
C ARG A 50 7.24 -7.41 -19.51
N PRO A 51 7.85 -6.52 -18.72
CA PRO A 51 7.47 -6.36 -17.32
C PRO A 51 5.96 -6.15 -17.20
N THR A 52 5.30 -6.99 -16.42
CA THR A 52 3.86 -7.03 -16.31
C THR A 52 3.45 -7.17 -14.84
N LEU A 53 2.52 -6.34 -14.41
CA LEU A 53 1.86 -6.52 -13.11
C LEU A 53 0.78 -7.59 -13.25
N ILE A 54 0.78 -8.54 -12.33
CA ILE A 54 -0.17 -9.66 -12.29
C ILE A 54 -0.99 -9.56 -11.01
N ILE A 55 -2.29 -9.78 -11.13
CA ILE A 55 -3.17 -10.08 -10.00
C ILE A 55 -3.64 -11.53 -10.11
N ASP A 56 -3.38 -12.31 -9.06
CA ASP A 56 -4.02 -13.60 -8.84
C ASP A 56 -5.43 -13.36 -8.27
N LYS A 57 -6.43 -13.53 -9.12
CA LYS A 57 -7.82 -13.23 -8.81
C LYS A 57 -8.38 -14.10 -7.69
N GLN A 58 -8.02 -15.38 -7.64
CA GLN A 58 -8.50 -16.28 -6.59
C GLN A 58 -7.97 -15.86 -5.23
N LYS A 59 -6.68 -15.54 -5.11
CA LYS A 59 -6.07 -15.06 -3.88
C LYS A 59 -6.61 -13.70 -3.46
N LEU A 60 -6.81 -12.79 -4.42
CA LEU A 60 -7.43 -11.49 -4.17
C LEU A 60 -8.81 -11.65 -3.54
N LEU A 61 -9.67 -12.48 -4.14
CA LEU A 61 -11.04 -12.71 -3.66
C LEU A 61 -11.08 -13.50 -2.35
N ALA A 62 -10.14 -14.42 -2.13
CA ALA A 62 -9.97 -15.09 -0.83
C ALA A 62 -9.62 -14.08 0.27
N ASN A 63 -8.66 -13.19 0.04
CA ASN A 63 -8.32 -12.12 0.97
C ASN A 63 -9.50 -11.17 1.23
N ALA A 64 -10.26 -10.82 0.19
CA ALA A 64 -11.46 -10.00 0.32
C ALA A 64 -12.54 -10.71 1.15
N SER A 65 -12.70 -12.02 1.00
CA SER A 65 -13.63 -12.83 1.79
C SER A 65 -13.22 -12.90 3.26
N VAL A 66 -11.94 -13.07 3.58
CA VAL A 66 -11.41 -13.02 4.96
C VAL A 66 -11.75 -11.67 5.60
N LEU A 67 -11.45 -10.56 4.90
CA LEU A 67 -11.77 -9.22 5.37
C LEU A 67 -13.29 -9.05 5.58
N HIS A 68 -14.10 -9.44 4.62
CA HIS A 68 -15.56 -9.33 4.71
C HIS A 68 -16.11 -10.11 5.91
N GLN A 69 -15.69 -11.35 6.12
CA GLN A 69 -16.10 -12.18 7.26
C GLN A 69 -15.72 -11.55 8.60
N HIS A 70 -14.58 -10.87 8.66
CA HIS A 70 -14.18 -10.14 9.86
C HIS A 70 -15.06 -8.92 10.14
N LEU A 71 -15.55 -8.22 9.12
CA LEU A 71 -16.27 -6.96 9.26
C LEU A 71 -17.79 -7.10 9.31
N VAL A 72 -18.35 -8.08 8.61
CA VAL A 72 -19.80 -8.22 8.44
C VAL A 72 -20.55 -8.25 9.77
N GLY A 73 -21.63 -7.43 9.85
CA GLY A 73 -22.45 -7.28 11.06
C GLY A 73 -21.82 -6.46 12.19
N ARG A 74 -20.60 -5.92 11.99
CA ARG A 74 -19.87 -5.11 12.97
C ARG A 74 -19.50 -3.73 12.46
N TYR A 75 -19.00 -3.66 11.22
CA TYR A 75 -18.51 -2.44 10.58
C TYR A 75 -18.84 -2.44 9.09
N ASP A 76 -19.09 -1.26 8.55
CA ASP A 76 -19.06 -1.06 7.11
C ASP A 76 -17.60 -1.15 6.60
N TYR A 77 -17.44 -1.58 5.36
CA TYR A 77 -16.14 -1.64 4.71
C TYR A 77 -15.98 -0.56 3.65
N ARG A 78 -14.84 0.16 3.68
CA ARG A 78 -14.45 1.15 2.68
C ARG A 78 -13.16 0.74 1.99
N VAL A 79 -13.23 0.52 0.67
CA VAL A 79 -12.08 0.08 -0.13
C VAL A 79 -11.13 1.24 -0.39
N VAL A 80 -9.84 1.05 -0.11
CA VAL A 80 -8.79 2.06 -0.31
C VAL A 80 -8.26 2.01 -1.75
N THR A 81 -8.70 2.93 -2.61
CA THR A 81 -8.46 2.89 -4.07
C THR A 81 -7.00 3.07 -4.48
N LYS A 82 -6.18 3.80 -3.71
CA LYS A 82 -4.75 3.99 -4.01
C LYS A 82 -3.96 2.68 -4.00
N SER A 83 -4.43 1.68 -3.25
CA SER A 83 -3.81 0.36 -3.17
C SER A 83 -4.29 -0.58 -4.29
N LEU A 84 -5.39 -0.25 -4.94
CA LEU A 84 -6.10 -1.04 -5.96
C LEU A 84 -6.55 -0.13 -7.11
N PRO A 85 -5.61 0.51 -7.84
CA PRO A 85 -5.92 1.62 -8.75
C PRO A 85 -6.40 1.14 -10.13
N SER A 86 -7.52 0.42 -10.17
CA SER A 86 -8.16 -0.10 -11.38
C SER A 86 -9.66 -0.25 -11.13
N VAL A 87 -10.51 0.21 -12.04
CA VAL A 87 -11.97 0.11 -11.89
C VAL A 87 -12.41 -1.35 -11.82
N PRO A 88 -12.03 -2.25 -12.76
CA PRO A 88 -12.43 -3.66 -12.66
C PRO A 88 -11.90 -4.37 -11.41
N LEU A 89 -10.71 -3.99 -10.93
CA LEU A 89 -10.15 -4.53 -9.68
C LEU A 89 -11.00 -4.08 -8.47
N LEU A 90 -11.44 -2.83 -8.44
CA LEU A 90 -12.34 -2.31 -7.40
C LEU A 90 -13.70 -3.00 -7.47
N GLU A 91 -14.30 -3.15 -8.65
CA GLU A 91 -15.59 -3.81 -8.84
C GLU A 91 -15.55 -5.27 -8.35
N ALA A 92 -14.48 -6.01 -8.65
CA ALA A 92 -14.30 -7.37 -8.16
C ALA A 92 -14.29 -7.45 -6.62
N VAL A 93 -13.58 -6.52 -5.97
CA VAL A 93 -13.53 -6.43 -4.50
C VAL A 93 -14.85 -5.96 -3.92
N MET A 94 -15.45 -4.91 -4.47
CA MET A 94 -16.72 -4.35 -4.02
C MET A 94 -17.85 -5.39 -4.09
N SER A 95 -17.92 -6.14 -5.19
CA SER A 95 -18.88 -7.22 -5.36
C SER A 95 -18.68 -8.34 -4.33
N ASN A 96 -17.44 -8.77 -4.10
CA ASN A 96 -17.12 -9.84 -3.14
C ASN A 96 -17.43 -9.44 -1.69
N THR A 97 -17.21 -8.15 -1.35
CA THR A 97 -17.39 -7.64 0.02
C THR A 97 -18.73 -6.93 0.23
N ASN A 98 -19.59 -6.89 -0.77
CA ASN A 98 -20.90 -6.22 -0.75
C ASN A 98 -20.82 -4.76 -0.25
N THR A 99 -19.85 -3.97 -0.74
CA THR A 99 -19.70 -2.57 -0.38
C THR A 99 -19.79 -1.65 -1.58
N GLN A 100 -20.28 -0.41 -1.35
CA GLN A 100 -20.27 0.68 -2.31
C GLN A 100 -19.42 1.86 -1.79
N ARG A 101 -18.56 1.63 -0.77
CA ARG A 101 -17.79 2.68 -0.11
C ARG A 101 -16.35 2.66 -0.59
N LEU A 102 -15.86 3.79 -1.09
CA LEU A 102 -14.48 3.97 -1.60
C LEU A 102 -13.76 5.08 -0.86
N MET A 103 -12.45 4.90 -0.63
CA MET A 103 -11.57 5.96 -0.13
C MET A 103 -10.61 6.38 -1.23
N VAL A 104 -10.70 7.65 -1.65
CA VAL A 104 -9.94 8.21 -2.77
C VAL A 104 -8.88 9.19 -2.28
N PHE A 105 -7.73 9.29 -2.97
CA PHE A 105 -6.57 10.07 -2.53
C PHE A 105 -6.05 11.06 -3.57
N HIS A 106 -6.66 11.12 -4.74
CA HIS A 106 -6.16 11.92 -5.86
C HIS A 106 -7.32 12.45 -6.70
N GLN A 107 -7.28 13.72 -7.07
CA GLN A 107 -8.40 14.38 -7.74
C GLN A 107 -8.73 13.78 -9.11
N PRO A 108 -7.78 13.44 -10.01
CA PRO A 108 -8.12 12.74 -11.25
C PRO A 108 -8.84 11.40 -11.03
N PHE A 109 -8.40 10.63 -10.00
CA PHE A 109 -9.05 9.37 -9.63
C PHE A 109 -10.47 9.60 -9.08
N LEU A 110 -10.68 10.71 -8.35
CA LEU A 110 -12.02 11.08 -7.87
C LEU A 110 -12.98 11.34 -9.04
N ASN A 111 -12.54 12.07 -10.07
CA ASN A 111 -13.34 12.29 -11.26
C ASN A 111 -13.63 10.99 -12.03
N LEU A 112 -12.61 10.10 -12.14
CA LEU A 112 -12.79 8.78 -12.76
C LEU A 112 -13.83 7.95 -12.00
N ILE A 113 -13.70 7.86 -10.67
CA ILE A 113 -14.63 7.11 -9.81
C ILE A 113 -16.06 7.68 -9.93
N ALA A 114 -16.22 9.00 -9.87
CA ALA A 114 -17.54 9.63 -10.02
C ALA A 114 -18.20 9.33 -11.37
N ASN A 115 -17.42 9.14 -12.43
CA ASN A 115 -17.94 8.82 -13.76
C ASN A 115 -18.21 7.32 -13.94
N GLU A 116 -17.26 6.46 -13.56
CA GLU A 116 -17.31 5.02 -13.84
C GLU A 116 -18.09 4.23 -12.75
N LEU A 117 -18.08 4.72 -11.51
CA LEU A 117 -18.73 4.09 -10.35
C LEU A 117 -19.68 5.09 -9.64
N PRO A 118 -20.68 5.62 -10.33
CA PRO A 118 -21.49 6.75 -9.82
C PRO A 118 -22.38 6.43 -8.62
N ASN A 119 -22.57 5.16 -8.29
CA ASN A 119 -23.38 4.72 -7.15
C ASN A 119 -22.55 4.57 -5.86
N THR A 120 -21.28 5.01 -5.84
CA THR A 120 -20.40 4.85 -4.69
C THR A 120 -20.49 6.00 -3.70
N ASP A 121 -20.30 5.69 -2.41
CA ASP A 121 -20.03 6.67 -1.35
C ASP A 121 -18.50 6.86 -1.26
N VAL A 122 -18.05 8.09 -1.40
CA VAL A 122 -16.61 8.43 -1.46
C VAL A 122 -16.18 9.27 -0.27
N LEU A 123 -15.16 8.81 0.43
CA LEU A 123 -14.42 9.59 1.44
C LEU A 123 -13.01 9.90 0.92
N LEU A 124 -12.56 11.14 1.03
CA LEU A 124 -11.16 11.48 0.77
C LEU A 124 -10.29 10.94 1.90
N GLY A 125 -9.23 10.20 1.57
CA GLY A 125 -8.31 9.62 2.56
C GLY A 125 -7.13 10.52 2.93
N LYS A 126 -7.14 11.77 2.46
CA LYS A 126 -6.23 12.85 2.87
C LYS A 126 -6.83 14.20 2.52
N PRO A 127 -6.48 15.26 3.25
CA PRO A 127 -6.84 16.63 2.88
C PRO A 127 -6.35 16.96 1.46
N MET A 128 -7.21 17.60 0.67
CA MET A 128 -6.89 18.03 -0.68
C MET A 128 -6.59 19.53 -0.72
N PRO A 129 -5.68 20.01 -1.59
CA PRO A 129 -5.61 21.42 -1.92
C PRO A 129 -6.98 21.91 -2.41
N VAL A 130 -7.44 23.09 -1.98
CA VAL A 130 -8.74 23.63 -2.37
C VAL A 130 -8.87 23.80 -3.90
N ALA A 131 -7.74 24.10 -4.57
CA ALA A 131 -7.71 24.17 -6.04
C ALA A 131 -7.99 22.80 -6.70
N ALA A 132 -7.57 21.70 -6.08
CA ALA A 132 -7.88 20.35 -6.57
C ALA A 132 -9.38 20.02 -6.35
N ALA A 133 -9.96 20.41 -5.21
CA ALA A 133 -11.39 20.29 -4.98
C ALA A 133 -12.20 21.13 -5.98
N ALA A 134 -11.80 22.38 -6.23
CA ALA A 134 -12.43 23.22 -7.25
C ALA A 134 -12.36 22.59 -8.64
N ARG A 135 -11.22 22.00 -8.99
CA ARG A 135 -11.04 21.30 -10.28
C ARG A 135 -11.94 20.06 -10.41
N PHE A 136 -12.12 19.31 -9.33
CA PHE A 136 -13.07 18.19 -9.33
C PHE A 136 -14.44 18.67 -9.79
N TYR A 137 -15.01 19.69 -9.15
CA TYR A 137 -16.32 20.22 -9.52
C TYR A 137 -16.37 20.84 -10.94
N GLN A 138 -15.27 21.44 -11.42
CA GLN A 138 -15.18 21.95 -12.79
C GLN A 138 -15.24 20.86 -13.84
N GLN A 139 -14.64 19.69 -13.53
CA GLN A 139 -14.57 18.54 -14.43
C GLN A 139 -15.70 17.54 -14.24
N HIS A 140 -16.38 17.59 -13.10
CA HIS A 140 -17.50 16.70 -12.81
C HIS A 140 -18.69 17.00 -13.75
N ARG A 141 -19.00 16.03 -14.60
CA ARG A 141 -19.98 16.19 -15.68
C ARG A 141 -21.19 15.28 -15.54
N THR A 142 -21.07 14.21 -14.75
CA THR A 142 -22.17 13.25 -14.59
C THR A 142 -23.19 13.75 -13.58
N THR A 143 -24.48 13.54 -13.88
CA THR A 143 -25.58 13.80 -12.96
C THR A 143 -25.92 12.58 -12.09
N GLN A 144 -25.27 11.45 -12.35
CA GLN A 144 -25.53 10.19 -11.62
C GLN A 144 -24.81 10.14 -10.27
N PHE A 145 -23.64 10.80 -10.15
CA PHE A 145 -22.93 10.95 -8.88
C PHE A 145 -23.29 12.31 -8.26
N ASP A 146 -23.99 12.29 -7.15
CA ASP A 146 -24.34 13.52 -6.40
C ASP A 146 -23.30 13.81 -5.31
N ALA A 147 -22.36 14.69 -5.63
CA ALA A 147 -21.27 15.05 -4.71
C ALA A 147 -21.75 15.65 -3.37
N ARG A 148 -23.00 16.19 -3.31
CA ARG A 148 -23.57 16.74 -2.06
C ARG A 148 -23.94 15.67 -1.04
N HIS A 149 -24.16 14.42 -1.49
CA HIS A 149 -24.59 13.30 -0.67
C HIS A 149 -23.60 12.13 -0.63
N GLN A 150 -22.78 12.01 -1.70
CA GLN A 150 -21.90 10.86 -1.89
C GLN A 150 -20.41 11.18 -1.69
N LEU A 151 -20.02 12.46 -1.54
CA LEU A 151 -18.60 12.85 -1.43
C LEU A 151 -18.32 13.54 -0.11
N GLN A 152 -17.49 12.90 0.73
CA GLN A 152 -17.01 13.44 1.99
C GLN A 152 -15.58 13.96 1.84
N TRP A 153 -15.38 15.26 2.05
CA TRP A 153 -14.08 15.92 2.02
C TRP A 153 -13.39 15.79 3.36
N LEU A 154 -12.19 15.20 3.38
CA LEU A 154 -11.39 15.12 4.59
C LEU A 154 -10.68 16.45 4.84
N VAL A 155 -10.82 16.98 6.04
CA VAL A 155 -10.23 18.25 6.46
C VAL A 155 -9.53 18.08 7.80
N ASP A 156 -8.32 18.62 7.93
CA ASP A 156 -7.40 18.44 9.05
C ASP A 156 -7.25 19.67 9.95
N SER A 157 -7.84 20.82 9.57
CA SER A 157 -7.57 22.07 10.27
C SER A 157 -8.65 23.13 10.02
N PRO A 158 -8.87 24.08 10.98
CA PRO A 158 -9.78 25.21 10.79
C PRO A 158 -9.44 26.08 9.58
N VAL A 159 -8.17 26.26 9.27
CA VAL A 159 -7.74 27.02 8.08
C VAL A 159 -8.22 26.36 6.80
N ARG A 160 -8.11 25.04 6.71
CA ARG A 160 -8.62 24.29 5.56
C ARG A 160 -10.14 24.34 5.49
N LEU A 161 -10.85 24.29 6.60
CA LEU A 161 -12.30 24.46 6.65
C LEU A 161 -12.75 25.79 6.06
N MET A 162 -12.12 26.89 6.42
CA MET A 162 -12.44 28.21 5.87
C MET A 162 -12.24 28.27 4.34
N GLN A 163 -11.20 27.61 3.82
CA GLN A 163 -10.98 27.50 2.37
C GLN A 163 -12.08 26.72 1.67
N TYR A 164 -12.56 25.63 2.28
CA TYR A 164 -13.66 24.82 1.74
C TYR A 164 -14.99 25.54 1.88
N ALA A 165 -15.25 26.28 2.95
CA ALA A 165 -16.43 27.13 3.11
C ALA A 165 -16.50 28.18 2.01
N GLU A 166 -15.38 28.83 1.69
CA GLU A 166 -15.31 29.81 0.60
C GLU A 166 -15.59 29.14 -0.77
N LEU A 167 -15.02 27.96 -1.01
CA LEU A 167 -15.29 27.20 -2.23
C LEU A 167 -16.78 26.83 -2.33
N GLY A 168 -17.39 26.36 -1.26
CA GLY A 168 -18.82 26.04 -1.20
C GLY A 168 -19.71 27.25 -1.51
N ARG A 169 -19.38 28.40 -0.90
CA ARG A 169 -20.09 29.68 -1.19
C ARG A 169 -19.98 30.11 -2.66
N GLN A 170 -18.76 30.07 -3.20
CA GLN A 170 -18.53 30.46 -4.61
C GLN A 170 -19.27 29.58 -5.61
N ARG A 171 -19.49 28.32 -5.24
CA ARG A 171 -20.16 27.35 -6.12
C ARG A 171 -21.63 27.17 -5.85
N GLY A 172 -22.12 27.57 -4.68
CA GLY A 172 -23.46 27.24 -4.20
C GLY A 172 -23.65 25.75 -3.92
N GLU A 173 -22.57 25.05 -3.56
CA GLU A 173 -22.55 23.58 -3.37
C GLU A 173 -22.37 23.22 -1.89
N LEU A 174 -23.24 22.37 -1.39
CA LEU A 174 -23.07 21.76 -0.06
C LEU A 174 -21.90 20.76 -0.10
N MET A 175 -20.99 20.85 0.86
CA MET A 175 -19.83 19.98 0.99
C MET A 175 -19.91 19.20 2.32
N LEU A 176 -19.92 17.87 2.23
CA LEU A 176 -19.82 17.00 3.42
C LEU A 176 -18.39 17.02 3.92
N ILE A 177 -18.22 17.34 5.20
CA ILE A 177 -16.91 17.47 5.84
C ILE A 177 -16.71 16.33 6.84
N ASN A 178 -15.68 15.52 6.58
CA ASN A 178 -15.16 14.54 7.52
C ASN A 178 -13.87 15.12 8.13
N LEU A 179 -13.74 15.11 9.46
CA LEU A 179 -12.56 15.66 10.14
C LEU A 179 -11.52 14.58 10.40
N GLU A 180 -10.27 14.83 9.95
CA GLU A 180 -9.13 13.97 10.29
C GLU A 180 -8.76 14.17 11.76
N LEU A 181 -8.67 13.07 12.52
CA LEU A 181 -8.23 13.06 13.92
C LEU A 181 -6.77 12.57 14.01
N ASP A 182 -5.94 13.25 14.80
CA ASP A 182 -4.66 12.70 15.21
C ASP A 182 -4.86 11.72 16.36
N VAL A 183 -4.99 10.45 16.02
CA VAL A 183 -5.16 9.37 16.98
C VAL A 183 -3.82 8.78 17.48
N GLY A 184 -2.71 9.51 17.28
CA GLY A 184 -1.37 9.11 17.72
C GLY A 184 -0.36 8.85 16.59
N LEU A 185 -0.77 8.98 15.33
CA LEU A 185 0.15 8.89 14.18
C LEU A 185 1.02 10.15 14.03
N HIS A 186 0.54 11.28 14.52
CA HIS A 186 1.21 12.60 14.48
C HIS A 186 1.59 13.07 13.06
N ARG A 187 0.75 12.72 12.08
CA ARG A 187 0.94 13.11 10.69
C ARG A 187 0.12 14.35 10.28
N GLY A 188 -0.83 14.74 11.09
CA GLY A 188 -1.79 15.83 10.89
C GLY A 188 -3.10 15.53 11.62
N GLY A 189 -4.13 16.32 11.36
CA GLY A 189 -5.44 16.16 11.95
C GLY A 189 -5.67 17.00 13.20
N ILE A 190 -6.91 16.96 13.70
CA ILE A 190 -7.34 17.62 14.94
C ILE A 190 -6.69 16.91 16.13
N LYS A 191 -6.03 17.69 17.01
CA LYS A 191 -5.22 17.17 18.13
C LYS A 191 -5.78 17.47 19.50
N SER A 192 -6.64 18.48 19.62
CA SER A 192 -7.16 18.93 20.92
C SER A 192 -8.65 19.23 20.87
N GLU A 193 -9.28 19.29 22.06
CA GLU A 193 -10.68 19.67 22.24
C GLU A 193 -10.94 21.06 21.68
N GLU A 194 -10.03 22.03 21.91
CA GLU A 194 -10.19 23.41 21.44
C GLU A 194 -10.18 23.47 19.90
N GLN A 195 -9.28 22.71 19.25
CA GLN A 195 -9.25 22.64 17.78
C GLN A 195 -10.53 22.00 17.23
N LEU A 196 -11.03 20.94 17.88
CA LEU A 196 -12.29 20.32 17.50
C LEU A 196 -13.45 21.30 17.66
N ALA A 197 -13.51 22.00 18.79
CA ALA A 197 -14.57 22.96 19.07
C ALA A 197 -14.63 24.07 18.02
N VAL A 198 -13.48 24.63 17.65
CA VAL A 198 -13.37 25.62 16.57
C VAL A 198 -13.82 25.05 15.23
N ALA A 199 -13.40 23.83 14.91
CA ALA A 199 -13.73 23.21 13.63
C ALA A 199 -15.25 22.95 13.50
N LEU A 200 -15.88 22.42 14.55
CA LEU A 200 -17.32 22.16 14.56
C LEU A 200 -18.12 23.47 14.53
N ASP A 201 -17.69 24.52 15.25
CA ASP A 201 -18.32 25.83 15.23
C ASP A 201 -18.29 26.47 13.83
N ILE A 202 -17.18 26.34 13.10
CA ILE A 202 -17.09 26.78 11.71
C ILE A 202 -18.09 25.99 10.84
N ILE A 203 -18.13 24.67 10.94
CA ILE A 203 -19.02 23.83 10.12
C ILE A 203 -20.49 24.19 10.39
N GLU A 204 -20.90 24.34 11.63
CA GLU A 204 -22.30 24.66 12.00
C GLU A 204 -22.73 26.09 11.58
N ARG A 205 -21.80 27.02 11.45
CA ARG A 205 -22.09 28.40 11.01
C ARG A 205 -22.08 28.58 9.49
N GLU A 206 -21.39 27.69 8.75
CA GLU A 206 -21.22 27.84 7.31
C GLU A 206 -22.30 27.05 6.54
N PRO A 207 -23.20 27.74 5.82
CA PRO A 207 -24.36 27.10 5.21
C PRO A 207 -24.03 26.11 4.09
N PHE A 208 -22.80 26.12 3.60
CA PHE A 208 -22.31 25.21 2.55
C PHE A 208 -21.41 24.11 3.10
N LEU A 209 -21.29 23.97 4.41
CA LEU A 209 -20.59 22.85 5.05
C LEU A 209 -21.56 22.02 5.88
N GLN A 210 -21.37 20.70 5.88
CA GLN A 210 -22.12 19.79 6.73
C GLN A 210 -21.17 18.79 7.34
N PHE A 211 -21.21 18.65 8.65
CA PHE A 211 -20.43 17.64 9.37
C PHE A 211 -20.90 16.23 9.02
N SER A 212 -20.02 15.39 8.50
CA SER A 212 -20.30 14.01 8.07
C SER A 212 -19.60 12.95 8.90
N GLY A 213 -18.66 13.32 9.78
CA GLY A 213 -18.00 12.37 10.67
C GLY A 213 -16.51 12.61 10.89
N PHE A 214 -15.83 11.55 11.27
CA PHE A 214 -14.41 11.54 11.60
C PHE A 214 -13.66 10.46 10.84
N MET A 215 -12.34 10.67 10.62
CA MET A 215 -11.41 9.67 10.17
C MET A 215 -10.17 9.64 11.07
N GLY A 216 -9.84 8.47 11.64
CA GLY A 216 -8.64 8.24 12.43
C GLY A 216 -7.80 7.09 11.86
N TYR A 217 -6.64 7.40 11.25
CA TYR A 217 -5.75 6.39 10.67
C TYR A 217 -4.65 5.99 11.65
N ASP A 218 -4.51 4.71 11.94
CA ASP A 218 -3.73 4.16 13.06
C ASP A 218 -2.61 3.15 12.71
N PRO A 219 -1.88 3.27 11.58
CA PRO A 219 -0.88 2.27 11.16
C PRO A 219 0.32 2.16 12.11
N HIS A 220 0.55 3.17 12.96
CA HIS A 220 1.61 3.17 13.96
C HIS A 220 1.42 2.09 15.03
N VAL A 221 0.20 1.64 15.25
CA VAL A 221 -0.14 0.58 16.20
C VAL A 221 0.67 -0.69 15.93
N SER A 222 0.75 -1.13 14.68
CA SER A 222 1.49 -2.34 14.30
C SER A 222 3.02 -2.20 14.41
N LYS A 223 3.53 -0.97 14.57
CA LYS A 223 4.97 -0.68 14.66
C LYS A 223 5.41 -0.25 16.06
N ASN A 224 4.50 -0.22 17.05
CA ASN A 224 4.81 0.22 18.39
C ASN A 224 5.72 -0.81 19.10
N PRO A 225 6.93 -0.41 19.58
CA PRO A 225 7.85 -1.32 20.23
C PRO A 225 7.28 -1.94 21.52
N GLY A 226 7.63 -3.20 21.79
CA GLY A 226 7.21 -3.90 23.03
C GLY A 226 7.60 -3.18 24.31
N LEU A 227 8.76 -2.49 24.33
CA LEU A 227 9.20 -1.64 25.45
C LEU A 227 8.26 -0.48 25.76
N LEU A 228 7.43 -0.03 24.80
CA LEU A 228 6.42 1.00 24.95
C LEU A 228 5.01 0.40 25.08
N GLY A 229 4.88 -0.84 25.52
CA GLY A 229 3.61 -1.54 25.71
C GLY A 229 3.07 -2.26 24.46
N GLY A 230 3.83 -2.22 23.36
CA GLY A 230 3.47 -2.94 22.12
C GLY A 230 2.21 -2.43 21.44
N ALA A 231 1.71 -3.23 20.51
CA ALA A 231 0.55 -2.88 19.69
C ALA A 231 -0.75 -2.73 20.50
N GLU A 232 -0.93 -3.51 21.57
CA GLU A 232 -2.14 -3.45 22.40
C GLU A 232 -2.27 -2.12 23.14
N ALA A 233 -1.19 -1.64 23.76
CA ALA A 233 -1.20 -0.35 24.44
C ALA A 233 -1.43 0.81 23.46
N ALA A 234 -0.80 0.75 22.28
CA ALA A 234 -0.99 1.75 21.22
C ALA A 234 -2.44 1.73 20.71
N PHE A 235 -3.01 0.55 20.47
CA PHE A 235 -4.40 0.42 20.04
C PHE A 235 -5.39 0.96 21.09
N SER A 236 -5.19 0.63 22.37
CA SER A 236 -6.00 1.15 23.46
C SER A 236 -5.95 2.68 23.53
N ALA A 237 -4.76 3.28 23.34
CA ALA A 237 -4.62 4.74 23.31
C ALA A 237 -5.36 5.36 22.12
N VAL A 238 -5.29 4.75 20.93
CA VAL A 238 -6.04 5.16 19.73
C VAL A 238 -7.55 5.16 20.04
N GLN A 239 -8.08 4.05 20.58
CA GLN A 239 -9.50 3.93 20.86
C GLN A 239 -9.97 4.97 21.88
N LYS A 240 -9.19 5.18 22.95
CA LYS A 240 -9.50 6.20 23.97
C LYS A 240 -9.54 7.61 23.36
N THR A 241 -8.55 7.94 22.51
CA THR A 241 -8.49 9.24 21.85
C THR A 241 -9.67 9.43 20.91
N TYR A 242 -9.98 8.45 20.09
CA TYR A 242 -11.10 8.51 19.15
C TYR A 242 -12.44 8.66 19.89
N GLN A 243 -12.70 7.83 20.89
CA GLN A 243 -13.90 7.90 21.72
C GLN A 243 -14.06 9.27 22.40
N ASN A 244 -12.95 9.85 22.90
CA ASN A 244 -12.99 11.17 23.53
C ASN A 244 -13.44 12.25 22.53
N PHE A 245 -12.90 12.26 21.30
CA PHE A 245 -13.33 13.19 20.26
C PHE A 245 -14.81 13.03 19.89
N VAL A 246 -15.31 11.81 19.80
CA VAL A 246 -16.74 11.55 19.56
C VAL A 246 -17.59 12.13 20.69
N THR A 247 -17.23 11.85 21.95
CA THR A 247 -17.97 12.35 23.12
C THR A 247 -17.99 13.89 23.17
N ILE A 248 -16.87 14.53 22.85
CA ILE A 248 -16.78 16.00 22.80
C ILE A 248 -17.69 16.56 21.70
N ALA A 249 -17.66 15.94 20.51
CA ALA A 249 -18.47 16.40 19.38
C ALA A 249 -19.98 16.22 19.67
N GLU A 250 -20.42 15.10 20.24
CA GLU A 250 -21.82 14.88 20.62
C GLU A 250 -22.28 15.91 21.65
N ARG A 251 -21.45 16.22 22.64
CA ARG A 251 -21.74 17.25 23.65
C ARG A 251 -21.86 18.63 23.01
N GLN A 252 -20.98 19.01 22.11
CA GLN A 252 -20.98 20.32 21.47
C GLN A 252 -22.13 20.49 20.48
N LEU A 253 -22.37 19.48 19.66
CA LEU A 253 -23.42 19.49 18.64
C LEU A 253 -24.82 19.21 19.22
N GLN A 254 -24.90 18.79 20.49
CA GLN A 254 -26.14 18.39 21.18
C GLN A 254 -26.95 17.33 20.40
N ARG A 255 -26.25 16.46 19.68
CA ARG A 255 -26.84 15.35 18.93
C ARG A 255 -25.91 14.15 18.90
N SER A 256 -26.49 12.96 18.76
CA SER A 256 -25.69 11.74 18.53
C SER A 256 -25.01 11.78 17.17
N LEU A 257 -23.80 11.21 17.10
CA LEU A 257 -23.10 10.96 15.86
C LEU A 257 -23.49 9.62 15.21
N SER A 258 -24.51 8.94 15.75
CA SER A 258 -25.05 7.72 15.15
C SER A 258 -25.49 7.98 13.70
N GLY A 259 -25.05 7.10 12.77
CA GLY A 259 -25.32 7.24 11.35
C GLY A 259 -24.32 8.12 10.58
N LEU A 260 -23.35 8.77 11.25
CA LEU A 260 -22.24 9.44 10.60
C LEU A 260 -21.09 8.47 10.29
N THR A 261 -20.24 8.86 9.38
CA THR A 261 -19.03 8.10 9.01
C THR A 261 -17.95 8.26 10.07
N LEU A 262 -17.81 7.29 10.96
CA LEU A 262 -16.71 7.22 11.91
C LEU A 262 -15.68 6.21 11.38
N ASN A 263 -14.82 6.68 10.45
CA ASN A 263 -13.85 5.85 9.76
C ASN A 263 -12.58 5.64 10.59
N ALA A 264 -12.07 4.42 10.58
CA ALA A 264 -10.85 4.05 11.30
C ALA A 264 -10.05 2.96 10.57
N ALA A 265 -8.99 2.51 11.22
CA ALA A 265 -8.11 1.43 10.80
C ALA A 265 -7.31 1.70 9.51
N GLY A 266 -6.64 0.67 9.11
CA GLY A 266 -5.93 0.47 7.85
C GLY A 266 -5.64 -1.02 7.69
N SER A 267 -5.05 -1.42 6.59
CA SER A 267 -4.67 -2.83 6.37
C SER A 267 -3.90 -3.47 7.54
N PRO A 268 -2.99 -2.77 8.25
CA PRO A 268 -2.27 -3.38 9.37
C PRO A 268 -3.10 -3.61 10.62
N THR A 269 -4.24 -2.93 10.78
CA THR A 269 -4.94 -2.81 12.07
C THR A 269 -6.40 -3.23 12.05
N TYR A 270 -7.01 -3.41 10.89
CA TYR A 270 -8.45 -3.68 10.79
C TYR A 270 -8.89 -4.92 11.60
N GLN A 271 -8.06 -5.96 11.70
CA GLN A 271 -8.38 -7.18 12.46
C GLN A 271 -8.36 -6.97 14.00
N ARG A 272 -7.84 -5.84 14.48
CA ARG A 272 -7.92 -5.48 15.90
C ARG A 272 -9.28 -4.91 16.31
N TYR A 273 -10.08 -4.53 15.33
CA TYR A 273 -11.44 -4.02 15.53
C TYR A 273 -12.42 -5.18 15.61
N THR A 274 -13.01 -5.40 16.77
CA THR A 274 -13.81 -6.59 17.10
C THR A 274 -15.31 -6.33 17.32
N GLY A 275 -15.76 -5.08 17.07
CA GLY A 275 -17.16 -4.66 17.25
C GLY A 275 -17.44 -3.87 18.53
N ALA A 276 -16.43 -3.72 19.40
CA ALA A 276 -16.56 -2.96 20.66
C ALA A 276 -16.09 -1.50 20.56
N GLN A 277 -15.54 -1.12 19.40
CA GLN A 277 -14.97 0.20 19.18
C GLN A 277 -16.00 1.17 18.61
N VAL A 278 -15.76 2.48 18.76
CA VAL A 278 -16.69 3.54 18.37
C VAL A 278 -16.80 3.74 16.86
N ALA A 279 -15.82 3.24 16.09
CA ALA A 279 -15.84 3.33 14.62
C ALA A 279 -17.12 2.67 14.04
N THR A 280 -17.67 3.26 12.98
CA THR A 280 -18.80 2.69 12.22
C THR A 280 -18.35 2.01 10.93
N GLU A 281 -17.19 2.40 10.39
CA GLU A 281 -16.61 1.78 9.19
C GLU A 281 -15.09 1.66 9.29
N LEU A 282 -14.54 0.65 8.61
CA LEU A 282 -13.10 0.42 8.54
C LEU A 282 -12.61 0.48 7.09
N SER A 283 -11.40 1.04 6.92
CA SER A 283 -10.76 1.16 5.61
C SER A 283 -9.57 0.22 5.49
N ALA A 284 -9.49 -0.53 4.40
CA ALA A 284 -8.33 -1.33 4.04
C ALA A 284 -8.22 -1.46 2.51
N GLY A 285 -7.01 -1.71 2.02
CA GLY A 285 -6.74 -1.93 0.59
C GLY A 285 -5.55 -2.85 0.39
N SER A 286 -4.36 -2.50 0.89
CA SER A 286 -3.14 -3.29 0.69
C SER A 286 -3.24 -4.72 1.28
N ALA A 287 -4.08 -4.96 2.28
CA ALA A 287 -4.34 -6.30 2.81
C ALA A 287 -4.80 -7.27 1.71
N LEU A 288 -5.58 -6.78 0.73
CA LEU A 288 -6.16 -7.61 -0.32
C LEU A 288 -5.14 -8.16 -1.32
N VAL A 289 -4.03 -7.44 -1.50
CA VAL A 289 -2.94 -7.86 -2.40
C VAL A 289 -1.66 -8.24 -1.64
N LYS A 290 -1.63 -7.99 -0.34
CA LYS A 290 -0.58 -8.32 0.62
C LYS A 290 0.83 -8.13 0.06
N PRO A 291 1.30 -6.88 -0.18
CA PRO A 291 2.70 -6.61 -0.51
C PRO A 291 3.60 -6.90 0.70
N THR A 292 4.93 -6.97 0.50
CA THR A 292 5.85 -7.45 1.57
C THR A 292 5.89 -6.60 2.83
N ASP A 293 5.63 -5.29 2.75
CA ASP A 293 5.51 -4.42 3.94
C ASP A 293 4.30 -4.79 4.82
N PHE A 294 3.44 -5.68 4.33
CA PHE A 294 2.24 -6.20 5.00
C PHE A 294 2.38 -7.68 5.41
N ASP A 295 3.61 -8.21 5.50
CA ASP A 295 3.90 -9.48 6.15
C ASP A 295 3.86 -9.31 7.67
N LEU A 296 2.65 -9.10 8.19
CA LEU A 296 2.32 -8.83 9.58
C LEU A 296 1.52 -9.99 10.17
N ASP A 297 1.68 -10.25 11.47
CA ASP A 297 0.90 -11.26 12.19
C ASP A 297 -0.61 -11.03 12.07
N THR A 298 -1.02 -9.75 12.05
CA THR A 298 -2.44 -9.36 11.82
C THR A 298 -2.95 -9.67 10.41
N LEU A 299 -2.12 -10.12 9.49
CA LEU A 299 -2.48 -10.52 8.13
C LEU A 299 -1.95 -11.92 7.80
N ALA A 300 -1.73 -12.76 8.81
CA ALA A 300 -1.23 -14.13 8.61
C ALA A 300 -2.18 -14.99 7.77
N ASP A 301 -3.46 -14.71 7.82
CA ASP A 301 -4.53 -15.37 7.06
C ASP A 301 -4.74 -14.83 5.63
N HIS A 302 -3.97 -13.82 5.22
CA HIS A 302 -3.97 -13.31 3.85
C HIS A 302 -2.83 -13.90 3.04
N GLU A 303 -3.01 -14.01 1.73
CA GLU A 303 -2.00 -14.47 0.79
C GLU A 303 -1.51 -13.35 -0.14
N PRO A 304 -0.24 -13.35 -0.57
CA PRO A 304 0.22 -12.47 -1.65
C PRO A 304 -0.58 -12.73 -2.93
N ALA A 305 -1.28 -11.70 -3.42
CA ALA A 305 -2.12 -11.77 -4.61
C ALA A 305 -1.61 -10.92 -5.77
N ALA A 306 -0.48 -10.19 -5.61
CA ALA A 306 0.08 -9.34 -6.64
C ALA A 306 1.57 -9.64 -6.86
N PHE A 307 1.96 -9.75 -8.12
CA PHE A 307 3.34 -10.01 -8.52
C PHE A 307 3.73 -9.16 -9.74
N ILE A 308 4.99 -8.80 -9.85
CA ILE A 308 5.59 -8.28 -11.08
C ILE A 308 6.31 -9.46 -11.73
N ALA A 309 5.92 -9.84 -12.94
CA ALA A 309 6.68 -10.76 -13.78
C ALA A 309 7.56 -9.97 -14.74
N THR A 310 8.83 -10.34 -14.88
CA THR A 310 9.73 -9.70 -15.83
C THR A 310 10.66 -10.72 -16.48
N PRO A 311 10.90 -10.65 -17.81
CA PRO A 311 11.81 -11.56 -18.48
C PRO A 311 13.27 -11.28 -18.13
N VAL A 312 14.07 -12.33 -18.10
CA VAL A 312 15.52 -12.26 -18.08
C VAL A 312 16.04 -11.84 -19.45
N LEU A 313 16.84 -10.79 -19.52
CA LEU A 313 17.50 -10.34 -20.75
C LEU A 313 18.84 -11.02 -20.94
N LYS A 314 19.58 -11.25 -19.87
CA LYS A 314 20.95 -11.81 -19.91
C LYS A 314 21.20 -12.66 -18.65
N SER A 315 21.86 -13.79 -18.85
CA SER A 315 22.38 -14.62 -17.76
C SER A 315 23.90 -14.67 -17.89
N LEU A 316 24.62 -14.28 -16.86
CA LEU A 316 26.08 -14.21 -16.83
C LEU A 316 26.62 -15.10 -15.69
N PRO A 317 27.80 -15.75 -15.91
CA PRO A 317 28.37 -16.68 -14.94
C PRO A 317 28.86 -16.01 -13.64
N VAL A 318 29.09 -14.70 -13.62
CA VAL A 318 29.53 -13.91 -12.48
C VAL A 318 29.07 -12.47 -12.63
N ALA A 319 28.74 -11.82 -11.52
CA ALA A 319 28.49 -10.38 -11.48
C ALA A 319 29.84 -9.63 -11.44
N GLU A 320 30.29 -9.10 -12.58
CA GLU A 320 31.47 -8.23 -12.63
C GLU A 320 31.04 -6.77 -12.43
N VAL A 321 31.70 -6.12 -11.45
CA VAL A 321 31.47 -4.68 -11.19
C VAL A 321 32.64 -3.91 -11.77
N PRO A 322 32.42 -2.92 -12.69
CA PRO A 322 33.47 -2.16 -13.30
C PRO A 322 34.41 -1.52 -12.29
N GLY A 323 35.74 -1.71 -12.51
CA GLY A 323 36.80 -1.21 -11.65
C GLY A 323 37.18 -2.11 -10.46
N ILE A 324 36.40 -3.14 -10.17
CA ILE A 324 36.70 -4.13 -9.12
C ILE A 324 36.48 -5.58 -9.59
N GLU A 325 36.65 -5.86 -10.86
CA GLU A 325 36.38 -7.13 -11.51
C GLU A 325 37.10 -8.31 -10.82
N LYS A 326 38.35 -8.06 -10.33
CA LYS A 326 39.14 -9.07 -9.61
C LYS A 326 38.51 -9.47 -8.24
N LEU A 327 37.65 -8.65 -7.67
CA LEU A 327 36.95 -8.95 -6.42
C LEU A 327 35.70 -9.78 -6.65
N ALA A 328 35.14 -9.80 -7.86
CA ALA A 328 33.94 -10.57 -8.19
C ALA A 328 34.13 -12.07 -7.97
N SER A 329 35.27 -12.63 -8.39
CA SER A 329 35.62 -14.04 -8.16
C SER A 329 35.79 -14.35 -6.68
N LEU A 330 36.35 -13.43 -5.89
CA LEU A 330 36.52 -13.60 -4.44
C LEU A 330 35.15 -13.55 -3.73
N GLN A 331 34.26 -12.63 -4.12
CA GLN A 331 32.90 -12.52 -3.57
C GLN A 331 32.09 -13.80 -3.85
N SER A 332 32.14 -14.33 -5.07
CA SER A 332 31.44 -15.54 -5.47
C SER A 332 31.96 -16.80 -4.76
N TRP A 333 33.24 -16.81 -4.31
CA TRP A 333 33.81 -17.89 -3.53
C TRP A 333 33.26 -17.90 -2.08
N PHE A 334 33.05 -16.74 -1.47
CA PHE A 334 32.51 -16.62 -0.11
C PHE A 334 30.97 -16.70 -0.05
N ASN A 335 30.27 -16.19 -1.06
CA ASN A 335 28.82 -16.17 -1.14
C ASN A 335 28.32 -16.96 -2.36
N PRO A 336 27.82 -18.20 -2.18
CA PRO A 336 27.28 -18.98 -3.30
C PRO A 336 26.12 -18.31 -4.00
N ASN A 337 25.38 -17.40 -3.33
CA ASN A 337 24.23 -16.68 -3.90
C ASN A 337 24.63 -15.50 -4.82
N SER A 338 25.93 -15.28 -5.06
CA SER A 338 26.45 -14.30 -6.02
C SER A 338 27.26 -14.93 -7.16
N ARG A 339 27.05 -16.21 -7.42
CA ARG A 339 27.77 -16.95 -8.49
C ARG A 339 27.23 -16.72 -9.88
N GLN A 340 26.04 -16.18 -10.01
CA GLN A 340 25.42 -15.82 -11.28
C GLN A 340 24.84 -14.42 -11.20
N ALA A 341 24.78 -13.74 -12.32
CA ALA A 341 24.11 -12.46 -12.47
C ALA A 341 23.05 -12.56 -13.59
N PHE A 342 21.88 -12.05 -13.29
CA PHE A 342 20.76 -11.98 -14.22
C PHE A 342 20.38 -10.53 -14.44
N PHE A 343 20.32 -10.10 -15.69
CA PHE A 343 19.75 -8.79 -16.02
C PHE A 343 18.30 -8.98 -16.43
N ILE A 344 17.40 -8.35 -15.70
CA ILE A 344 15.97 -8.38 -15.98
C ILE A 344 15.54 -7.18 -16.83
N TYR A 345 14.46 -7.32 -17.56
CA TYR A 345 13.86 -6.22 -18.31
C TYR A 345 13.19 -5.23 -17.35
N GLY A 346 13.65 -3.98 -17.36
CA GLY A 346 13.23 -2.97 -16.40
C GLY A 346 13.89 -3.12 -15.03
N GLY A 347 13.28 -2.58 -13.99
CA GLY A 347 13.79 -2.67 -12.62
C GLY A 347 13.59 -1.39 -11.81
N HIS A 348 14.33 -1.28 -10.69
CA HIS A 348 14.24 -0.20 -9.70
C HIS A 348 12.82 -0.01 -9.12
N TRP A 349 12.02 -1.05 -9.15
CA TRP A 349 10.71 -1.04 -8.53
C TRP A 349 10.82 -1.19 -7.02
N LYS A 350 9.81 -0.71 -6.29
CA LYS A 350 9.60 -1.05 -4.88
C LYS A 350 9.08 -2.48 -4.77
N ALA A 351 9.96 -3.44 -5.01
CA ALA A 351 9.65 -4.87 -5.03
C ALA A 351 10.88 -5.69 -4.68
N THR A 352 10.66 -6.91 -4.22
CA THR A 352 11.70 -7.91 -3.90
C THR A 352 11.52 -9.15 -4.77
N PRO A 353 12.60 -9.77 -5.29
CA PRO A 353 12.52 -11.06 -5.97
C PRO A 353 11.94 -12.13 -5.03
N VAL A 354 11.03 -12.95 -5.53
CA VAL A 354 10.42 -14.04 -4.78
C VAL A 354 10.50 -15.38 -5.50
N SER A 355 10.67 -15.39 -6.81
CA SER A 355 10.82 -16.63 -7.56
C SER A 355 11.61 -16.43 -8.84
N PRO A 356 12.58 -17.33 -9.15
CA PRO A 356 13.04 -18.46 -8.33
C PRO A 356 13.62 -17.99 -7.00
N PRO A 357 13.65 -18.84 -5.97
CA PRO A 357 14.27 -18.50 -4.69
C PRO A 357 15.77 -18.25 -4.83
N GLY A 358 16.35 -17.45 -3.91
CA GLY A 358 17.78 -17.13 -3.88
C GLY A 358 18.21 -15.98 -4.79
N LEU A 359 17.29 -15.35 -5.52
CA LEU A 359 17.58 -14.11 -6.21
C LEU A 359 17.64 -12.93 -5.22
N SER A 360 18.57 -12.01 -5.44
CA SER A 360 18.70 -10.79 -4.65
C SER A 360 19.19 -9.62 -5.49
N LEU A 361 18.88 -8.39 -5.08
CA LEU A 361 19.42 -7.19 -5.71
C LEU A 361 20.94 -7.12 -5.48
N HIS A 362 21.67 -6.67 -6.49
CA HIS A 362 23.12 -6.53 -6.37
C HIS A 362 23.48 -5.28 -5.53
N PRO A 363 24.23 -5.40 -4.41
CA PRO A 363 24.42 -4.30 -3.47
C PRO A 363 25.32 -3.17 -4.00
N LEU A 364 26.24 -3.46 -4.93
CA LEU A 364 27.27 -2.51 -5.42
C LEU A 364 27.03 -2.02 -6.84
N TYR A 365 26.33 -2.79 -7.68
CA TYR A 365 26.14 -2.43 -9.09
C TYR A 365 25.18 -1.23 -9.27
N GLY A 366 24.35 -0.95 -8.28
CA GLY A 366 23.34 0.09 -8.33
C GLY A 366 22.02 -0.37 -8.96
N ARG A 367 21.01 0.46 -8.80
CA ARG A 367 19.66 0.21 -9.30
C ARG A 367 19.51 0.75 -10.73
N SER A 368 18.75 0.05 -11.55
CA SER A 368 18.50 0.47 -12.95
C SER A 368 17.02 0.30 -13.30
N THR A 369 16.44 1.31 -13.91
CA THR A 369 15.06 1.26 -14.42
C THR A 369 14.93 0.58 -15.78
N ASN A 370 16.06 0.40 -16.49
CA ASN A 370 16.09 -0.17 -17.84
C ASN A 370 16.42 -1.67 -17.85
N GLN A 371 17.49 -2.06 -17.14
CA GLN A 371 17.89 -3.45 -16.96
C GLN A 371 18.58 -3.60 -15.59
N GLU A 372 17.85 -4.11 -14.62
CA GLU A 372 18.37 -4.28 -13.25
C GLU A 372 19.09 -5.61 -13.11
N MET A 373 20.20 -5.59 -12.36
CA MET A 373 20.99 -6.79 -12.10
C MET A 373 20.54 -7.46 -10.80
N LEU A 374 20.29 -8.75 -10.90
CA LEU A 374 20.04 -9.64 -9.76
C LEU A 374 21.20 -10.64 -9.63
N ASN A 375 21.58 -10.91 -8.37
CA ASN A 375 22.45 -12.02 -8.05
C ASN A 375 21.65 -13.31 -7.87
N GLY A 376 22.28 -14.44 -8.18
CA GLY A 376 21.76 -15.76 -7.90
C GLY A 376 22.87 -16.78 -7.69
N SER A 377 22.53 -17.93 -7.13
CA SER A 377 23.43 -19.06 -7.04
C SER A 377 23.44 -19.90 -8.31
N SER A 378 24.38 -20.86 -8.40
CA SER A 378 24.38 -21.86 -9.50
C SER A 378 23.18 -22.81 -9.48
N SER A 379 22.38 -22.83 -8.40
CA SER A 379 21.13 -23.58 -8.30
C SER A 379 19.95 -22.88 -8.97
N VAL A 380 20.06 -21.58 -9.25
CA VAL A 380 19.08 -20.82 -10.05
C VAL A 380 19.33 -21.11 -11.53
N LYS A 381 18.34 -21.66 -12.23
CA LYS A 381 18.44 -22.15 -13.61
C LYS A 381 17.68 -21.28 -14.60
N LEU A 382 17.92 -19.96 -14.57
CA LEU A 382 17.31 -19.02 -15.48
C LEU A 382 18.14 -18.84 -16.76
N GLN A 383 17.45 -18.83 -17.89
CA GLN A 383 17.97 -18.49 -19.20
C GLN A 383 17.37 -17.16 -19.67
N PRO A 384 17.92 -16.51 -20.71
CA PRO A 384 17.21 -15.42 -21.38
C PRO A 384 15.80 -15.83 -21.77
N ASP A 385 14.86 -14.90 -21.59
CA ASP A 385 13.41 -15.02 -21.76
C ASP A 385 12.66 -15.75 -20.64
N ASP A 386 13.35 -16.44 -19.71
CA ASP A 386 12.71 -16.98 -18.52
C ASP A 386 12.19 -15.85 -17.60
N TRP A 387 11.12 -16.14 -16.87
CA TRP A 387 10.50 -15.17 -15.97
C TRP A 387 11.18 -15.09 -14.60
N VAL A 388 11.29 -13.88 -14.09
CA VAL A 388 11.53 -13.57 -12.68
C VAL A 388 10.26 -12.96 -12.09
N PHE A 389 9.85 -13.47 -10.92
CA PHE A 389 8.73 -12.90 -10.19
C PHE A 389 9.23 -12.08 -9.00
N MET A 390 8.69 -10.87 -8.90
CA MET A 390 8.95 -9.96 -7.79
C MET A 390 7.64 -9.66 -7.09
N ARG A 391 7.68 -9.57 -5.75
CA ARG A 391 6.54 -9.14 -4.97
C ARG A 391 6.70 -7.65 -4.64
N PRO A 392 5.72 -6.79 -4.93
CA PRO A 392 5.74 -5.40 -4.51
C PRO A 392 5.96 -5.26 -3.00
N THR A 393 6.73 -4.26 -2.56
CA THR A 393 6.82 -3.94 -1.13
C THR A 393 5.61 -3.11 -0.69
N GLN A 394 5.08 -2.31 -1.62
CA GLN A 394 3.84 -1.55 -1.49
C GLN A 394 3.09 -1.59 -2.81
N SER A 395 1.76 -1.62 -2.78
CA SER A 395 0.93 -1.60 -4.00
C SER A 395 0.82 -0.19 -4.60
N GLU A 396 0.80 0.82 -3.75
CA GLU A 396 0.68 2.22 -4.16
C GLU A 396 1.83 2.65 -5.08
N HIS A 397 1.55 3.33 -6.16
CA HIS A 397 2.45 3.72 -7.23
C HIS A 397 3.05 2.57 -8.05
N VAL A 398 3.32 1.41 -7.46
CA VAL A 398 3.87 0.26 -8.19
C VAL A 398 2.86 -0.20 -9.25
N PHE A 399 1.59 -0.31 -8.88
CA PHE A 399 0.53 -0.79 -9.77
C PHE A 399 0.31 0.11 -11.00
N LEU A 400 0.69 1.38 -10.94
CA LEU A 400 0.55 2.33 -12.04
C LEU A 400 1.74 2.34 -13.03
N GLN A 401 2.76 1.47 -12.83
CA GLN A 401 4.01 1.54 -13.61
C GLN A 401 4.06 0.59 -14.79
N PHE A 402 3.10 -0.33 -14.93
CA PHE A 402 3.19 -1.45 -15.89
C PHE A 402 2.14 -1.38 -17.03
N GLY A 403 1.28 -0.37 -17.01
CA GLY A 403 0.07 -0.35 -17.83
C GLY A 403 -0.99 -1.29 -17.24
N ASP A 404 -1.77 -1.94 -18.08
CA ASP A 404 -2.86 -2.79 -17.65
C ASP A 404 -2.37 -4.00 -16.84
N ILE A 405 -3.17 -4.40 -15.87
CA ILE A 405 -2.91 -5.53 -14.97
C ILE A 405 -3.32 -6.82 -15.67
N ALA A 406 -2.40 -7.77 -15.80
CA ALA A 406 -2.74 -9.12 -16.23
C ALA A 406 -3.48 -9.87 -15.11
N VAL A 407 -4.65 -10.40 -15.41
CA VAL A 407 -5.48 -11.14 -14.46
C VAL A 407 -5.22 -12.64 -14.62
N TYR A 408 -4.61 -13.23 -13.61
CA TYR A 408 -4.37 -14.66 -13.53
C TYR A 408 -5.50 -15.33 -12.76
N ASP A 409 -6.12 -16.35 -13.35
CA ASP A 409 -7.17 -17.16 -12.75
C ASP A 409 -7.05 -18.59 -13.26
N ASP A 410 -7.05 -19.57 -12.36
CA ASP A 410 -7.04 -21.01 -12.64
C ASP A 410 -6.04 -21.47 -13.73
N GLY A 411 -4.78 -21.03 -13.60
CA GLY A 411 -3.69 -21.45 -14.50
C GLY A 411 -3.61 -20.70 -15.83
N ALA A 412 -4.38 -19.65 -16.04
CA ALA A 412 -4.41 -18.86 -17.27
C ALA A 412 -4.42 -17.33 -16.99
N ILE A 413 -3.92 -16.55 -17.95
CA ILE A 413 -4.22 -15.11 -18.01
C ILE A 413 -5.56 -14.97 -18.72
N VAL A 414 -6.59 -14.54 -17.99
CA VAL A 414 -7.98 -14.53 -18.44
C VAL A 414 -8.48 -13.14 -18.83
N ASP A 415 -7.81 -12.08 -18.40
CA ASP A 415 -8.25 -10.71 -18.60
C ASP A 415 -7.09 -9.71 -18.49
N SER A 416 -7.35 -8.46 -18.85
CA SER A 416 -6.45 -7.33 -18.72
C SER A 416 -7.21 -6.13 -18.16
N TRP A 417 -6.92 -5.75 -16.92
CA TRP A 417 -7.60 -4.67 -16.23
C TRP A 417 -6.85 -3.34 -16.33
N PRO A 418 -7.47 -2.30 -16.93
CA PRO A 418 -6.85 -1.00 -17.05
C PRO A 418 -6.60 -0.38 -15.68
N VAL A 419 -5.44 0.26 -15.51
CA VAL A 419 -5.13 1.04 -14.31
C VAL A 419 -5.62 2.47 -14.45
N PHE A 420 -5.76 3.16 -13.33
CA PHE A 420 -6.16 4.56 -13.30
C PHE A 420 -5.18 5.43 -14.09
N THR A 421 -5.69 6.30 -14.94
CA THR A 421 -4.90 7.33 -15.62
C THR A 421 -4.62 8.50 -14.68
N GLN A 422 -3.39 9.04 -14.75
CA GLN A 422 -2.97 10.15 -13.88
C GLN A 422 -3.27 11.55 -14.46
N SER A 423 -3.91 11.61 -15.60
CA SER A 423 -4.24 12.86 -16.33
C SER A 423 -5.73 13.01 -16.51
#